data_35801f34fab213d35db75ed1d49c584a
#
_entry.id   35801f34fab213d35db75ed1d49c584a
#
_cell.length_a   1.000
_cell.length_b   1.000
_cell.length_c   1.000
_cell.angle_alpha   90.00
_cell.angle_beta   90.00
_cell.angle_gamma   90.00
#
_symmetry.space_group_name_H-M   'P 1'
#
loop_
_entity.id
_entity.type
_entity.pdbx_description
1 polymer ?
#
loop_
_entity_poly.entity_id
_entity_poly.type
_entity_poly.pdbx_seq_one_letter_code
_entity_poly.pdbx_strand_id
1 'polypeptide(L)'
;MSGQPIPDEALGRIGERVILAGRQMDDPATEFELMTALGMLYFQEAKCDLVVLEVGLGGRLDSTNVIPAPEVAVITNIGLEHVEQLGDTHAKIAGEKAGIIKPGCD
;
A
#
# COMPACT_ATOMS: atom_id res chain seq x y z
N MET A 1 -11.52 2.59 -10.03
CA MET A 1 -12.35 3.31 -9.04
C MET A 1 -13.81 3.05 -9.37
N SER A 2 -14.61 2.66 -8.39
CA SER A 2 -16.04 2.31 -8.60
C SER A 2 -16.27 1.31 -9.76
N GLY A 3 -15.47 0.25 -9.81
CA GLY A 3 -15.52 -0.76 -10.86
C GLY A 3 -14.91 -0.36 -12.21
N GLN A 4 -14.35 0.84 -12.33
CA GLN A 4 -13.66 1.29 -13.54
C GLN A 4 -12.15 1.40 -13.33
N PRO A 5 -11.32 1.00 -14.29
CA PRO A 5 -9.89 1.20 -14.23
C PRO A 5 -9.54 2.70 -14.25
N ILE A 6 -8.31 3.04 -13.90
CA ILE A 6 -7.78 4.39 -14.08
C ILE A 6 -7.75 4.72 -15.59
N PRO A 7 -8.21 5.90 -16.01
CA PRO A 7 -8.09 6.33 -17.41
C PRO A 7 -6.62 6.49 -17.82
N ASP A 8 -6.29 6.15 -19.08
CA ASP A 8 -4.92 6.21 -19.61
C ASP A 8 -4.30 7.61 -19.47
N GLU A 9 -5.07 8.67 -19.67
CA GLU A 9 -4.61 10.06 -19.49
C GLU A 9 -4.17 10.33 -18.04
N ALA A 10 -4.99 9.92 -17.06
CA ALA A 10 -4.67 10.09 -15.65
C ALA A 10 -3.47 9.22 -15.24
N LEU A 11 -3.40 7.97 -15.74
CA LEU A 11 -2.29 7.07 -15.53
C LEU A 11 -0.98 7.68 -16.05
N GLY A 12 -0.97 8.20 -17.26
CA GLY A 12 0.21 8.83 -17.85
C GLY A 12 0.65 10.06 -17.07
N ARG A 13 -0.25 10.99 -16.80
CA ARG A 13 0.04 12.26 -16.11
C ARG A 13 0.52 12.05 -14.66
N ILE A 14 -0.16 11.22 -13.91
CA ILE A 14 0.21 10.93 -12.51
C ILE A 14 1.47 10.06 -12.48
N GLY A 15 1.58 9.08 -13.37
CA GLY A 15 2.75 8.22 -13.50
C GLY A 15 4.03 9.00 -13.79
N GLU A 16 4.01 9.95 -14.72
CA GLU A 16 5.14 10.83 -14.99
C GLU A 16 5.58 11.60 -13.73
N ARG A 17 4.63 12.19 -13.01
CA ARG A 17 4.89 12.90 -11.76
C ARG A 17 5.55 12.03 -10.70
N VAL A 18 5.05 10.80 -10.52
CA VAL A 18 5.58 9.83 -9.54
C VAL A 18 6.98 9.36 -9.93
N ILE A 19 7.20 9.04 -11.21
CA ILE A 19 8.51 8.61 -11.72
C ILE A 19 9.55 9.73 -11.56
N LEU A 20 9.20 10.97 -11.87
CA LEU A 20 10.09 12.11 -11.69
C LEU A 20 10.47 12.31 -10.22
N ALA A 21 9.52 12.17 -9.30
CA ALA A 21 9.79 12.23 -7.86
C ALA A 21 10.70 11.09 -7.40
N GLY A 22 10.43 9.86 -7.85
CA GLY A 22 11.24 8.68 -7.51
C GLY A 22 12.68 8.78 -7.98
N ARG A 23 12.92 9.40 -9.14
CA ARG A 23 14.29 9.64 -9.68
C ARG A 23 15.12 10.64 -8.88
N GLN A 24 14.49 11.43 -8.01
CA GLN A 24 15.17 12.41 -7.16
C GLN A 24 15.54 11.82 -5.78
N MET A 25 15.15 10.59 -5.50
CA MET A 25 15.47 9.90 -4.25
C MET A 25 16.89 9.34 -4.31
N ASP A 26 17.61 9.43 -3.19
CA ASP A 26 18.95 8.83 -3.04
C ASP A 26 18.89 7.30 -3.10
N ASP A 27 17.82 6.73 -2.53
CA ASP A 27 17.50 5.31 -2.60
C ASP A 27 16.35 5.11 -3.59
N PRO A 28 16.55 4.41 -4.71
CA PRO A 28 15.53 4.28 -5.75
C PRO A 28 14.28 3.56 -5.23
N ALA A 29 13.12 4.18 -5.46
CA ALA A 29 11.84 3.55 -5.13
C ALA A 29 11.62 2.27 -5.97
N THR A 30 11.06 1.26 -5.35
CA THR A 30 10.63 0.04 -6.00
C THR A 30 9.41 0.29 -6.90
N GLU A 31 9.18 -0.61 -7.86
CA GLU A 31 7.99 -0.53 -8.72
C GLU A 31 6.69 -0.49 -7.90
N PHE A 32 6.59 -1.32 -6.86
CA PHE A 32 5.40 -1.37 -6.00
C PHE A 32 5.19 -0.06 -5.22
N GLU A 33 6.25 0.58 -4.74
CA GLU A 33 6.18 1.89 -4.09
C GLU A 33 5.71 2.98 -5.06
N LEU A 34 6.22 2.98 -6.30
CA LEU A 34 5.78 3.92 -7.34
C LEU A 34 4.30 3.70 -7.69
N MET A 35 3.87 2.46 -7.85
CA MET A 35 2.47 2.10 -8.13
C MET A 35 1.54 2.49 -6.98
N THR A 36 1.97 2.28 -5.74
CA THR A 36 1.22 2.69 -4.55
C THR A 36 1.06 4.21 -4.50
N ALA A 37 2.15 4.96 -4.71
CA ALA A 37 2.11 6.42 -4.75
C ALA A 37 1.19 6.95 -5.85
N LEU A 38 1.23 6.33 -7.04
CA LEU A 38 0.34 6.66 -8.15
C LEU A 38 -1.13 6.45 -7.76
N GLY A 39 -1.46 5.31 -7.16
CA GLY A 39 -2.81 5.00 -6.69
C GLY A 39 -3.31 6.02 -5.67
N MET A 40 -2.48 6.34 -4.67
CA MET A 40 -2.81 7.33 -3.63
C MET A 40 -3.10 8.72 -4.22
N LEU A 41 -2.26 9.19 -5.16
CA LEU A 41 -2.48 10.47 -5.83
C LEU A 41 -3.76 10.46 -6.67
N TYR A 42 -4.02 9.37 -7.37
CA TYR A 42 -5.25 9.24 -8.16
C TYR A 42 -6.51 9.27 -7.29
N PHE A 43 -6.51 8.55 -6.16
CA PHE A 43 -7.64 8.56 -5.22
C PHE A 43 -7.87 9.95 -4.60
N GLN A 44 -6.78 10.66 -4.30
CA GLN A 44 -6.84 12.04 -3.81
C GLN A 44 -7.44 12.99 -4.84
N GLU A 45 -6.96 12.95 -6.09
CA GLU A 45 -7.48 13.79 -7.18
C GLU A 45 -8.94 13.50 -7.50
N ALA A 46 -9.32 12.21 -7.44
CA ALA A 46 -10.68 11.75 -7.64
C ALA A 46 -11.62 12.04 -6.45
N LYS A 47 -11.07 12.54 -5.33
CA LYS A 47 -11.80 12.84 -4.08
C LYS A 47 -12.63 11.65 -3.60
N CYS A 48 -11.99 10.48 -3.53
CA CYS A 48 -12.65 9.27 -3.05
C CYS A 48 -13.06 9.44 -1.58
N ASP A 49 -14.30 9.13 -1.26
CA ASP A 49 -14.83 9.13 0.12
C ASP A 49 -14.32 7.92 0.91
N LEU A 50 -14.05 6.81 0.24
CA LEU A 50 -13.55 5.57 0.79
C LEU A 50 -12.51 4.95 -0.13
N VAL A 51 -11.43 4.45 0.45
CA VAL A 51 -10.38 3.71 -0.26
C VAL A 51 -10.16 2.37 0.44
N VAL A 52 -10.16 1.29 -0.33
CA VAL A 52 -9.80 -0.04 0.15
C VAL A 52 -8.40 -0.36 -0.36
N LEU A 53 -7.48 -0.62 0.56
CA LEU A 53 -6.09 -0.94 0.26
C LEU A 53 -5.81 -2.39 0.60
N GLU A 54 -5.28 -3.14 -0.34
CA GLU A 54 -4.75 -4.47 -0.10
C GLU A 54 -3.25 -4.39 0.11
N VAL A 55 -2.76 -5.02 1.20
CA VAL A 55 -1.33 -5.12 1.50
C VAL A 55 -0.65 -5.99 0.45
N GLY A 56 0.47 -5.53 -0.09
CA GLY A 56 1.26 -6.31 -1.04
C GLY A 56 2.04 -7.42 -0.35
N LEU A 57 2.75 -7.11 0.74
CA LEU A 57 3.56 -8.07 1.49
C LEU A 57 3.63 -7.69 2.98
N GLY A 58 3.31 -8.65 3.84
CA GLY A 58 3.42 -8.49 5.30
C GLY A 58 2.38 -7.54 5.86
N GLY A 59 2.72 -6.29 6.00
CA GLY A 59 1.85 -5.21 6.48
C GLY A 59 2.63 -4.06 7.08
N ARG A 60 3.38 -4.31 8.16
CA ARG A 60 4.08 -3.26 8.94
C ARG A 60 4.96 -2.35 8.08
N LEU A 61 5.73 -2.90 7.16
CA LEU A 61 6.64 -2.18 6.27
C LEU A 61 6.14 -2.09 4.83
N ASP A 62 4.88 -2.50 4.57
CA ASP A 62 4.32 -2.43 3.24
C ASP A 62 4.09 -0.98 2.79
N SER A 63 4.28 -0.72 1.50
CA SER A 63 4.10 0.62 0.93
C SER A 63 2.71 1.19 1.19
N THR A 64 1.67 0.33 1.24
CA THR A 64 0.30 0.77 1.52
C THR A 64 0.10 1.24 2.96
N ASN A 65 1.02 0.89 3.88
CA ASN A 65 0.92 1.24 5.31
C ASN A 65 1.46 2.64 5.65
N VAL A 66 1.75 3.48 4.67
CA VAL A 66 2.17 4.89 4.85
C VAL A 66 1.04 5.80 5.35
N ILE A 67 -0.20 5.35 5.29
CA ILE A 67 -1.38 6.09 5.73
C ILE A 67 -1.43 6.25 7.27
N PRO A 68 -2.14 7.24 7.81
CA PRO A 68 -2.49 7.28 9.24
C PRO A 68 -3.34 6.07 9.63
N ALA A 69 -3.89 6.03 10.85
CA ALA A 69 -4.77 4.96 11.26
C ALA A 69 -5.93 4.81 10.26
N PRO A 70 -6.14 3.61 9.67
CA PRO A 70 -7.30 3.37 8.83
C PRO A 70 -8.57 3.35 9.69
N GLU A 71 -9.73 3.55 9.06
CA GLU A 71 -11.03 3.35 9.75
C GLU A 71 -11.17 1.89 10.24
N VAL A 72 -10.78 0.94 9.38
CA VAL A 72 -10.81 -0.49 9.67
C VAL A 72 -9.57 -1.17 9.13
N ALA A 73 -8.95 -2.04 9.93
CA ALA A 73 -7.88 -2.95 9.50
C ALA A 73 -8.38 -4.39 9.54
N VAL A 74 -8.21 -5.11 8.43
CA VAL A 74 -8.69 -6.49 8.31
C VAL A 74 -7.52 -7.44 8.06
N ILE A 75 -7.41 -8.49 8.87
CA ILE A 75 -6.51 -9.62 8.65
C ILE A 75 -7.38 -10.85 8.39
N THR A 76 -7.31 -11.39 7.18
CA THR A 76 -8.18 -12.49 6.75
C THR A 76 -7.76 -13.83 7.35
N ASN A 77 -6.48 -14.14 7.29
CA ASN A 77 -5.88 -15.34 7.89
C ASN A 77 -4.37 -15.17 8.08
N ILE A 78 -3.79 -16.08 8.84
CA ILE A 78 -2.33 -16.19 9.03
C ILE A 78 -1.91 -17.57 8.51
N GLY A 79 -1.12 -17.58 7.44
CA GLY A 79 -0.51 -18.79 6.90
C GLY A 79 1.01 -18.67 6.87
N LEU A 80 1.70 -19.79 6.67
CA LEU A 80 3.15 -19.80 6.42
C LEU A 80 3.37 -19.45 4.96
N GLU A 81 3.58 -18.17 4.68
CA GLU A 81 3.86 -17.62 3.37
C GLU A 81 4.98 -16.60 3.48
N HIS A 82 5.73 -16.40 2.40
CA HIS A 82 6.82 -15.42 2.35
C HIS A 82 7.78 -15.52 3.55
N VAL A 83 8.15 -16.75 3.93
CA VAL A 83 8.90 -17.07 5.17
C VAL A 83 10.24 -16.37 5.22
N GLU A 84 10.89 -16.19 4.06
CA GLU A 84 12.19 -15.51 3.95
C GLU A 84 12.08 -14.02 4.33
N GLN A 85 10.95 -13.38 4.06
CA GLN A 85 10.71 -11.95 4.32
C GLN A 85 10.01 -11.70 5.64
N LEU A 86 9.04 -12.54 6.01
CA LEU A 86 8.15 -12.30 7.15
C LEU A 86 8.51 -13.11 8.40
N GLY A 87 9.31 -14.18 8.23
CA GLY A 87 9.71 -15.07 9.30
C GLY A 87 9.08 -16.46 9.19
N ASP A 88 9.63 -17.38 9.93
CA ASP A 88 9.42 -18.83 9.85
C ASP A 88 8.35 -19.36 10.84
N THR A 89 7.64 -18.48 11.52
CA THR A 89 6.59 -18.83 12.47
C THR A 89 5.33 -18.02 12.25
N HIS A 90 4.17 -18.60 12.54
CA HIS A 90 2.87 -17.90 12.52
C HIS A 90 2.89 -16.63 13.38
N ALA A 91 3.60 -16.64 14.52
CA ALA A 91 3.70 -15.49 15.41
C ALA A 91 4.45 -14.31 14.76
N LYS A 92 5.56 -14.57 14.05
CA LYS A 92 6.31 -13.55 13.32
C LYS A 92 5.48 -12.97 12.19
N ILE A 93 4.85 -13.84 11.38
CA ILE A 93 3.99 -13.42 10.28
C ILE A 93 2.80 -12.61 10.79
N ALA A 94 2.16 -13.07 11.87
CA ALA A 94 1.07 -12.33 12.52
C ALA A 94 1.52 -10.95 13.00
N GLY A 95 2.72 -10.83 13.57
CA GLY A 95 3.31 -9.55 13.99
C GLY A 95 3.51 -8.57 12.83
N GLU A 96 4.02 -9.05 11.69
CA GLU A 96 4.17 -8.23 10.49
C GLU A 96 2.81 -7.78 9.92
N LYS A 97 1.82 -8.69 9.86
CA LYS A 97 0.46 -8.34 9.40
C LYS A 97 -0.25 -7.39 10.37
N ALA A 98 -0.10 -7.61 11.67
CA ALA A 98 -0.69 -6.74 12.70
C ALA A 98 -0.13 -5.30 12.68
N GLY A 99 1.00 -5.05 12.02
CA GLY A 99 1.56 -3.72 11.86
C GLY A 99 0.68 -2.71 11.09
N ILE A 100 -0.41 -3.16 10.45
CA ILE A 100 -1.41 -2.28 9.84
C ILE A 100 -2.44 -1.76 10.86
N ILE A 101 -2.54 -2.39 12.02
CA ILE A 101 -3.43 -1.97 13.10
C ILE A 101 -2.76 -0.81 13.84
N LYS A 102 -3.37 0.35 13.80
CA LYS A 102 -2.84 1.58 14.41
C LYS A 102 -3.80 2.09 15.47
N PRO A 103 -3.31 2.82 16.50
CA PRO A 103 -4.19 3.42 17.49
C PRO A 103 -5.29 4.25 16.84
N GLY A 104 -6.55 3.93 17.15
CA GLY A 104 -7.72 4.63 16.60
C GLY A 104 -8.36 3.99 15.37
N CYS A 105 -7.89 2.81 14.93
CA CYS A 105 -8.59 2.00 13.93
C CYS A 105 -9.42 0.89 14.59
N ASP A 106 -10.43 0.43 13.90
CA ASP A 106 -11.23 -0.77 14.24
C ASP A 106 -10.69 -2.03 13.53
#